data_f032fcc724d66cf77d0af03f9f25b480
#
_entry.id   f032fcc724d66cf77d0af03f9f25b480
#
_cell.length_a   1.000
_cell.length_b   1.000
_cell.length_c   1.000
_cell.angle_alpha   90.00
_cell.angle_beta   90.00
_cell.angle_gamma   90.00
#
_symmetry.space_group_name_H-M   'P 1'
#
loop_
_entity.id
_entity.type
_entity.pdbx_description
1 polymer ?
#
loop_
_entity_poly.entity_id
_entity_poly.type
_entity_poly.pdbx_seq_one_letter_code
_entity_poly.pdbx_strand_id
1 'polypeptide(L)'
;MKSLRLTYKLSFLILNFSFLISRAQFYNLPNDYSYSLLTEKVLAQKDSSVHSSVKPYIHFYSDKYKHVADSYRVFRFITDDPFLDKVFFDHLIHIKSRDKKHILTIDPLLNIESGRDAEDTLRRSLYTNTRGFIASGYIGKDFYFESLLSENQSVFPNYIEATSRGNGIVPGQGRWKTFKTRGFDYAFSSGFFSYQVCKNVNIQAGHGKQKIGQGYRSLFLSDNSFNYPYARITQQWFKGRLQYTNIYASFMNLVKSSEKTIPNTERLFQKKAASFQHLSLNFTKWLNLGFFQGLIWRVGDKNNVQHFEWQYFNPVIFTNLASYGLNNRNNILVGGDLNLKITKRISLYGQIMADDLSNTRSIGNGIGYQAGLKYFDAFTIKNLFLQIEYNDVSESAYTSPITDTSNQSYSHYNQNFAYTAGYGKELVGIIDYKYHRFSFNARYNYQYFTYLNYGFYSTQYMNLKVGYTINTAYNANISLGFLYREQDYFGFNVSNNKTAYLYLTFKTSLFNTYYDF
;
A
#
# COMPACT_ATOMS: atom_id res chain seq x y z
N MET A 1 34.61 -2.05 -38.09
CA MET A 1 34.67 -3.48 -37.77
C MET A 1 34.90 -3.82 -36.29
N LYS A 2 35.47 -2.97 -35.45
CA LYS A 2 35.63 -3.22 -34.01
C LYS A 2 34.32 -3.05 -33.21
N SER A 3 33.44 -2.13 -33.61
CA SER A 3 32.14 -1.89 -32.94
C SER A 3 31.14 -3.03 -33.13
N LEU A 4 31.11 -3.65 -34.32
CA LEU A 4 30.21 -4.80 -34.58
C LEU A 4 30.58 -6.04 -33.74
N ARG A 5 31.87 -6.25 -33.46
CA ARG A 5 32.32 -7.38 -32.63
C ARG A 5 31.99 -7.21 -31.15
N LEU A 6 31.88 -5.98 -30.68
CA LEU A 6 31.45 -5.70 -29.29
C LEU A 6 29.96 -5.94 -29.12
N THR A 7 29.14 -5.56 -30.11
CA THR A 7 27.69 -5.79 -30.10
C THR A 7 27.35 -7.28 -30.16
N TYR A 8 28.04 -8.05 -30.97
CA TYR A 8 27.88 -9.51 -31.01
C TYR A 8 28.32 -10.22 -29.72
N LYS A 9 29.39 -9.74 -29.08
CA LYS A 9 29.82 -10.28 -27.77
C LYS A 9 28.83 -9.92 -26.65
N LEU A 10 28.25 -8.71 -26.66
CA LEU A 10 27.20 -8.32 -25.71
C LEU A 10 25.89 -9.08 -25.94
N SER A 11 25.50 -9.28 -27.21
CA SER A 11 24.33 -10.10 -27.58
C SER A 11 24.53 -11.57 -27.23
N PHE A 12 25.75 -12.09 -27.36
CA PHE A 12 26.10 -13.45 -26.99
C PHE A 12 26.19 -13.65 -25.46
N LEU A 13 26.58 -12.60 -24.71
CA LEU A 13 26.53 -12.60 -23.23
C LEU A 13 25.08 -12.56 -22.73
N ILE A 14 24.19 -11.86 -23.42
CA ILE A 14 22.76 -11.79 -23.11
C ILE A 14 22.05 -13.11 -23.48
N LEU A 15 22.46 -13.79 -24.54
CA LEU A 15 21.87 -15.07 -24.96
C LEU A 15 22.41 -16.30 -24.18
N ASN A 16 23.57 -16.22 -23.55
CA ASN A 16 24.10 -17.30 -22.71
C ASN A 16 23.65 -17.26 -21.25
N PHE A 17 22.66 -16.46 -20.90
CA PHE A 17 21.89 -16.71 -19.69
C PHE A 17 21.03 -17.96 -19.91
N SER A 18 21.71 -19.10 -19.93
CA SER A 18 21.16 -20.43 -20.07
C SER A 18 20.00 -20.63 -19.13
N PHE A 19 18.90 -20.99 -19.69
CA PHE A 19 17.67 -21.50 -19.07
C PHE A 19 17.98 -22.62 -18.07
N LEU A 20 18.42 -22.27 -16.88
CA LEU A 20 18.29 -23.14 -15.73
C LEU A 20 16.83 -23.05 -15.29
N ILE A 21 16.02 -23.93 -15.86
CA ILE A 21 14.60 -24.09 -15.53
C ILE A 21 14.50 -24.50 -14.05
N SER A 22 14.41 -23.54 -13.19
CA SER A 22 14.01 -23.78 -11.80
C SER A 22 12.49 -23.94 -11.76
N ARG A 23 12.01 -25.09 -11.31
CA ARG A 23 10.60 -25.49 -11.26
C ARG A 23 9.89 -24.87 -10.04
N ALA A 24 9.95 -23.55 -9.85
CA ALA A 24 9.31 -22.91 -8.72
C ALA A 24 8.06 -22.15 -9.18
N GLN A 25 6.89 -22.48 -8.67
CA GLN A 25 5.74 -21.60 -8.74
C GLN A 25 6.03 -20.37 -7.89
N PHE A 26 5.75 -19.17 -8.38
CA PHE A 26 5.79 -17.97 -7.57
C PHE A 26 4.36 -17.51 -7.24
N TYR A 27 4.23 -16.79 -6.14
CA TYR A 27 2.96 -16.29 -5.67
C TYR A 27 3.06 -14.79 -5.38
N ASN A 28 2.07 -14.03 -5.84
CA ASN A 28 1.83 -12.70 -5.33
C ASN A 28 0.85 -12.79 -4.16
N LEU A 29 1.22 -12.19 -3.03
CA LEU A 29 0.31 -12.10 -1.90
C LEU A 29 -0.52 -10.83 -2.01
N PRO A 30 -1.77 -10.86 -1.55
CA PRO A 30 -2.61 -9.66 -1.47
C PRO A 30 -1.93 -8.55 -0.67
N ASN A 31 -2.13 -7.30 -1.11
CA ASN A 31 -1.70 -6.14 -0.35
C ASN A 31 -2.72 -5.81 0.75
N ASP A 32 -2.89 -6.74 1.67
CA ASP A 32 -3.72 -6.62 2.85
C ASP A 32 -2.86 -6.69 4.10
N TYR A 33 -3.16 -5.86 5.10
CA TYR A 33 -2.35 -5.76 6.32
C TYR A 33 -2.31 -7.09 7.09
N SER A 34 -3.44 -7.78 7.20
CA SER A 34 -3.53 -9.05 7.93
C SER A 34 -2.71 -10.15 7.26
N TYR A 35 -2.73 -10.23 5.91
CA TYR A 35 -1.88 -11.16 5.16
C TYR A 35 -0.41 -10.78 5.28
N SER A 36 -0.09 -9.49 5.24
CA SER A 36 1.28 -9.01 5.41
C SER A 36 1.84 -9.39 6.77
N LEU A 37 1.10 -9.19 7.85
CA LEU A 37 1.52 -9.57 9.22
C LEU A 37 1.85 -11.05 9.33
N LEU A 38 1.01 -11.88 8.76
CA LEU A 38 1.19 -13.32 8.80
C LEU A 38 2.46 -13.71 8.04
N THR A 39 2.67 -13.15 6.87
CA THR A 39 3.89 -13.37 6.09
C THR A 39 5.12 -12.88 6.85
N GLU A 40 5.06 -11.69 7.43
CA GLU A 40 6.16 -11.12 8.21
C GLU A 40 6.51 -11.94 9.43
N LYS A 41 5.52 -12.53 10.13
CA LYS A 41 5.75 -13.49 11.21
C LYS A 41 6.62 -14.66 10.75
N VAL A 42 6.26 -15.29 9.63
CA VAL A 42 7.03 -16.42 9.09
C VAL A 42 8.43 -15.97 8.64
N LEU A 43 8.54 -14.79 8.03
CA LEU A 43 9.83 -14.23 7.62
C LEU A 43 10.72 -13.87 8.82
N ALA A 44 10.14 -13.41 9.92
CA ALA A 44 10.86 -13.12 11.16
C ALA A 44 11.42 -14.39 11.82
N GLN A 45 10.68 -15.49 11.74
CA GLN A 45 11.07 -16.77 12.35
C GLN A 45 12.15 -17.53 11.58
N LYS A 46 12.44 -17.14 10.33
CA LYS A 46 13.47 -17.80 9.51
C LYS A 46 14.88 -17.42 9.93
N ASP A 47 15.78 -18.39 9.87
CA ASP A 47 17.23 -18.18 10.06
C ASP A 47 17.92 -17.55 8.84
N SER A 48 17.17 -17.08 7.88
CA SER A 48 17.66 -16.39 6.69
C SER A 48 17.11 -14.97 6.62
N SER A 49 17.91 -14.05 6.11
CA SER A 49 17.46 -12.71 5.77
C SER A 49 16.50 -12.74 4.57
N VAL A 50 15.45 -11.95 4.60
CA VAL A 50 14.47 -11.82 3.53
C VAL A 50 14.16 -10.35 3.30
N HIS A 51 13.97 -9.95 2.05
CA HIS A 51 13.54 -8.62 1.68
C HIS A 51 12.03 -8.48 1.93
N SER A 52 11.65 -7.66 2.88
CA SER A 52 10.24 -7.48 3.30
C SER A 52 9.74 -6.04 3.16
N SER A 53 10.56 -5.12 2.66
CA SER A 53 10.18 -3.70 2.53
C SER A 53 9.18 -3.46 1.40
N VAL A 54 9.24 -4.20 0.28
CA VAL A 54 8.41 -3.94 -0.91
C VAL A 54 7.18 -4.85 -0.94
N LYS A 55 5.98 -4.26 -1.04
CA LYS A 55 4.70 -4.96 -1.09
C LYS A 55 3.90 -4.51 -2.33
N PRO A 56 3.06 -5.38 -2.93
CA PRO A 56 2.79 -6.78 -2.58
C PRO A 56 4.03 -7.65 -2.71
N TYR A 57 4.13 -8.64 -1.82
CA TYR A 57 5.26 -9.57 -1.83
C TYR A 57 5.24 -10.47 -3.06
N ILE A 58 6.41 -10.63 -3.66
CA ILE A 58 6.68 -11.62 -4.70
C ILE A 58 7.53 -12.72 -4.08
N HIS A 59 7.04 -13.94 -4.11
CA HIS A 59 7.80 -15.08 -3.63
C HIS A 59 8.58 -15.73 -4.76
N PHE A 60 9.88 -15.52 -4.78
CA PHE A 60 10.79 -16.10 -5.76
C PHE A 60 11.06 -17.62 -5.53
N TYR A 61 10.57 -18.20 -4.42
CA TYR A 61 10.83 -19.59 -4.04
C TYR A 61 9.57 -20.25 -3.49
N SER A 62 9.00 -21.17 -4.25
CA SER A 62 7.64 -21.67 -4.04
C SER A 62 7.46 -22.67 -2.91
N ASP A 63 8.36 -23.66 -2.76
CA ASP A 63 8.05 -24.83 -1.92
C ASP A 63 8.07 -24.52 -0.41
N LYS A 64 8.92 -23.59 0.03
CA LYS A 64 9.00 -23.19 1.44
C LYS A 64 7.88 -22.26 1.88
N TYR A 65 7.24 -21.54 0.94
CA TYR A 65 6.19 -20.57 1.25
C TYR A 65 4.77 -21.12 1.06
N LYS A 66 4.62 -22.21 0.35
CA LYS A 66 3.34 -22.92 0.25
C LYS A 66 2.83 -23.33 1.63
N HIS A 67 3.73 -23.75 2.52
CA HIS A 67 3.43 -24.02 3.93
C HIS A 67 3.05 -22.75 4.74
N VAL A 68 3.41 -21.57 4.29
CA VAL A 68 3.01 -20.32 4.96
C VAL A 68 1.52 -20.07 4.74
N ALA A 69 1.05 -20.16 3.52
CA ALA A 69 -0.39 -20.07 3.23
C ALA A 69 -1.16 -21.20 3.92
N ASP A 70 -0.60 -22.41 3.96
CA ASP A 70 -1.20 -23.57 4.62
C ASP A 70 -1.20 -23.46 6.16
N SER A 71 -0.19 -22.83 6.77
CA SER A 71 -0.14 -22.61 8.22
C SER A 71 -1.19 -21.59 8.74
N TYR A 72 -1.81 -20.84 7.82
CA TYR A 72 -2.91 -19.92 8.10
C TYR A 72 -4.28 -20.54 7.95
N ARG A 73 -4.35 -21.82 7.53
CA ARG A 73 -5.61 -22.51 7.55
C ARG A 73 -6.13 -22.52 8.97
N VAL A 74 -7.08 -21.65 9.19
CA VAL A 74 -7.92 -21.62 10.39
C VAL A 74 -8.48 -23.01 10.59
N PHE A 75 -8.64 -23.42 11.82
CA PHE A 75 -9.21 -24.69 12.23
C PHE A 75 -10.30 -25.16 11.24
N ARG A 76 -10.01 -26.21 10.49
CA ARG A 76 -10.94 -26.87 9.59
C ARG A 76 -11.66 -27.93 10.38
N PHE A 77 -12.95 -27.76 10.61
CA PHE A 77 -13.77 -28.88 11.06
C PHE A 77 -13.97 -29.85 9.90
N ILE A 78 -14.00 -31.13 10.21
CA ILE A 78 -14.24 -32.18 9.23
C ILE A 78 -15.71 -32.13 8.84
N THR A 79 -16.00 -31.97 7.56
CA THR A 79 -17.34 -32.09 6.99
C THR A 79 -17.26 -32.95 5.74
N ASP A 80 -18.17 -33.87 5.60
CA ASP A 80 -18.33 -34.71 4.41
C ASP A 80 -19.37 -34.10 3.43
N ASP A 81 -19.93 -32.94 3.78
CA ASP A 81 -20.88 -32.23 2.92
C ASP A 81 -20.14 -31.25 1.99
N PRO A 82 -20.20 -31.49 0.65
CA PRO A 82 -19.56 -30.61 -0.33
C PRO A 82 -20.08 -29.15 -0.28
N PHE A 83 -21.34 -28.94 0.11
CA PHE A 83 -21.91 -27.61 0.23
C PHE A 83 -21.29 -26.85 1.41
N LEU A 84 -21.17 -27.50 2.57
CA LEU A 84 -20.53 -26.91 3.74
C LEU A 84 -19.03 -26.63 3.49
N ASP A 85 -18.33 -27.54 2.80
CA ASP A 85 -16.95 -27.28 2.37
C ASP A 85 -16.85 -26.03 1.50
N LYS A 86 -17.78 -25.85 0.57
CA LYS A 86 -17.85 -24.66 -0.29
C LYS A 86 -18.08 -23.38 0.52
N VAL A 87 -19.03 -23.42 1.46
CA VAL A 87 -19.38 -22.24 2.27
C VAL A 87 -18.25 -21.83 3.21
N PHE A 88 -17.51 -22.77 3.78
CA PHE A 88 -16.59 -22.48 4.89
C PHE A 88 -15.10 -22.54 4.53
N PHE A 89 -14.72 -23.19 3.41
CA PHE A 89 -13.31 -23.51 3.16
C PHE A 89 -12.84 -23.32 1.74
N ASP A 90 -13.73 -23.17 0.75
CA ASP A 90 -13.35 -23.13 -0.65
C ASP A 90 -13.69 -21.79 -1.30
N HIS A 91 -13.05 -21.52 -2.45
CA HIS A 91 -13.38 -20.39 -3.31
C HIS A 91 -14.79 -20.55 -3.92
N LEU A 92 -15.45 -19.42 -4.23
CA LEU A 92 -16.75 -19.46 -4.90
C LEU A 92 -16.67 -20.20 -6.24
N ILE A 93 -15.67 -19.85 -7.05
CA ILE A 93 -15.33 -20.58 -8.27
C ILE A 93 -13.84 -20.94 -8.19
N HIS A 94 -13.54 -22.23 -8.37
CA HIS A 94 -12.18 -22.74 -8.34
C HIS A 94 -12.00 -23.73 -9.49
N ILE A 95 -11.33 -23.26 -10.55
CA ILE A 95 -11.07 -24.03 -11.75
C ILE A 95 -9.59 -24.41 -11.78
N LYS A 96 -9.31 -25.71 -11.90
CA LYS A 96 -7.96 -26.25 -12.04
C LYS A 96 -7.88 -27.08 -13.32
N SER A 97 -6.83 -26.85 -14.10
CA SER A 97 -6.52 -27.74 -15.23
C SER A 97 -6.11 -29.15 -14.73
N ARG A 98 -6.26 -30.16 -15.59
CA ARG A 98 -5.89 -31.56 -15.25
C ARG A 98 -4.42 -31.69 -14.83
N ASP A 99 -3.53 -30.96 -15.44
CA ASP A 99 -2.11 -30.93 -15.13
C ASP A 99 -1.75 -30.02 -13.93
N LYS A 100 -2.76 -29.38 -13.29
CA LYS A 100 -2.64 -28.46 -12.15
C LYS A 100 -1.71 -27.25 -12.39
N LYS A 101 -1.43 -26.92 -13.65
CA LYS A 101 -0.57 -25.78 -14.01
C LYS A 101 -1.36 -24.48 -14.20
N HIS A 102 -2.65 -24.59 -14.45
CA HIS A 102 -3.54 -23.44 -14.61
C HIS A 102 -4.59 -23.45 -13.52
N ILE A 103 -4.71 -22.35 -12.82
CA ILE A 103 -5.67 -22.17 -11.74
C ILE A 103 -6.36 -20.84 -11.95
N LEU A 104 -7.68 -20.83 -11.85
CA LEU A 104 -8.51 -19.64 -11.78
C LEU A 104 -9.38 -19.74 -10.53
N THR A 105 -9.37 -18.68 -9.73
CA THR A 105 -10.28 -18.49 -8.61
C THR A 105 -11.09 -17.23 -8.83
N ILE A 106 -12.37 -17.26 -8.51
CA ILE A 106 -13.24 -16.09 -8.49
C ILE A 106 -13.98 -16.09 -7.16
N ASP A 107 -13.88 -14.98 -6.43
CA ASP A 107 -14.48 -14.82 -5.11
C ASP A 107 -15.29 -13.52 -5.03
N PRO A 108 -16.33 -13.47 -4.18
CA PRO A 108 -17.10 -12.28 -3.98
C PRO A 108 -16.30 -11.25 -3.17
N LEU A 109 -16.38 -9.99 -3.55
CA LEU A 109 -15.92 -8.85 -2.78
C LEU A 109 -17.11 -8.14 -2.16
N LEU A 110 -17.27 -8.33 -0.87
CA LEU A 110 -18.36 -7.76 -0.10
C LEU A 110 -17.81 -6.97 1.09
N ASN A 111 -18.41 -5.83 1.36
CA ASN A 111 -18.28 -5.12 2.63
C ASN A 111 -19.66 -4.52 2.94
N ILE A 112 -20.39 -5.22 3.78
CA ILE A 112 -21.71 -4.80 4.24
C ILE A 112 -21.52 -4.36 5.68
N GLU A 113 -21.46 -3.06 5.90
CA GLU A 113 -21.29 -2.45 7.21
C GLU A 113 -22.53 -1.62 7.53
N SER A 114 -23.00 -1.67 8.77
CA SER A 114 -24.07 -0.83 9.28
C SER A 114 -23.78 -0.46 10.72
N GLY A 115 -24.04 0.79 11.07
CA GLY A 115 -23.79 1.26 12.43
C GLY A 115 -24.39 2.63 12.71
N ARG A 116 -24.09 3.12 13.93
CA ARG A 116 -24.53 4.44 14.41
C ARG A 116 -23.39 5.13 15.13
N ASP A 117 -23.28 6.41 14.89
CA ASP A 117 -22.41 7.31 15.62
C ASP A 117 -23.22 8.01 16.71
N ALA A 118 -22.83 7.83 17.97
CA ALA A 118 -23.51 8.44 19.12
C ALA A 118 -23.35 9.97 19.15
N GLU A 119 -22.29 10.48 18.54
CA GLU A 119 -21.99 11.91 18.43
C GLU A 119 -22.62 12.57 17.19
N ASP A 120 -23.27 11.78 16.31
CA ASP A 120 -23.97 12.34 15.15
C ASP A 120 -25.29 12.98 15.55
N THR A 121 -25.33 14.30 15.60
CA THR A 121 -26.53 15.10 15.95
C THR A 121 -27.73 14.82 15.05
N LEU A 122 -27.49 14.39 13.80
CA LEU A 122 -28.53 14.02 12.85
C LEU A 122 -29.03 12.59 13.01
N ARG A 123 -28.41 11.81 13.90
CA ARG A 123 -28.77 10.42 14.21
C ARG A 123 -28.92 9.53 12.95
N ARG A 124 -28.04 9.74 11.96
CA ARG A 124 -28.09 9.02 10.69
C ARG A 124 -27.80 7.54 10.87
N SER A 125 -28.40 6.73 10.02
CA SER A 125 -27.96 5.35 9.82
C SER A 125 -26.75 5.37 8.90
N LEU A 126 -25.58 5.04 9.44
CA LEU A 126 -24.34 4.99 8.71
C LEU A 126 -24.17 3.58 8.14
N TYR A 127 -23.70 3.49 6.91
CA TYR A 127 -23.47 2.20 6.27
C TYR A 127 -22.43 2.28 5.15
N THR A 128 -21.84 1.13 4.84
CA THR A 128 -21.09 0.90 3.61
C THR A 128 -21.60 -0.37 2.97
N ASN A 129 -21.92 -0.32 1.69
CA ASN A 129 -22.36 -1.44 0.89
C ASN A 129 -21.45 -1.56 -0.33
N THR A 130 -20.47 -2.46 -0.23
CA THR A 130 -19.55 -2.82 -1.32
C THR A 130 -20.00 -4.12 -1.94
N ARG A 131 -20.07 -4.15 -3.26
CA ARG A 131 -20.39 -5.31 -4.07
C ARG A 131 -19.41 -5.42 -5.21
N GLY A 132 -18.81 -6.60 -5.38
CA GLY A 132 -17.84 -6.82 -6.41
C GLY A 132 -17.34 -8.25 -6.45
N PHE A 133 -16.28 -8.45 -7.19
CA PHE A 133 -15.58 -9.72 -7.28
C PHE A 133 -14.08 -9.53 -7.46
N ILE A 134 -13.34 -10.55 -7.08
CA ILE A 134 -11.92 -10.70 -7.37
C ILE A 134 -11.72 -11.99 -8.17
N ALA A 135 -11.01 -11.88 -9.28
CA ALA A 135 -10.54 -13.01 -10.06
C ALA A 135 -9.02 -13.05 -10.02
N SER A 136 -8.44 -14.17 -9.64
CA SER A 136 -6.99 -14.36 -9.63
C SER A 136 -6.62 -15.73 -10.16
N GLY A 137 -5.41 -15.87 -10.69
CA GLY A 137 -5.01 -17.14 -11.23
C GLY A 137 -3.58 -17.22 -11.72
N TYR A 138 -3.22 -18.44 -12.09
CA TYR A 138 -1.90 -18.79 -12.62
C TYR A 138 -2.06 -19.41 -13.99
N ILE A 139 -1.20 -19.02 -14.93
CA ILE A 139 -1.04 -19.66 -16.24
C ILE A 139 0.39 -20.20 -16.32
N GLY A 140 0.51 -21.52 -16.34
CA GLY A 140 1.82 -22.15 -16.21
C GLY A 140 2.43 -22.00 -14.82
N LYS A 141 3.72 -21.71 -14.75
CA LYS A 141 4.47 -21.52 -13.50
C LYS A 141 4.93 -20.08 -13.29
N ASP A 142 4.93 -19.31 -14.36
CA ASP A 142 5.66 -18.05 -14.44
C ASP A 142 4.74 -16.85 -14.63
N PHE A 143 3.45 -17.05 -14.85
CA PHE A 143 2.48 -16.00 -15.05
C PHE A 143 1.36 -16.03 -14.01
N TYR A 144 1.17 -14.91 -13.31
CA TYR A 144 0.09 -14.66 -12.37
C TYR A 144 -0.69 -13.43 -12.78
N PHE A 145 -1.99 -13.44 -12.58
CA PHE A 145 -2.85 -12.28 -12.76
C PHE A 145 -3.87 -12.16 -11.63
N GLU A 146 -4.27 -10.92 -11.39
CA GLU A 146 -5.36 -10.59 -10.47
C GLU A 146 -6.17 -9.43 -11.07
N SER A 147 -7.47 -9.49 -10.93
CA SER A 147 -8.40 -8.43 -11.31
C SER A 147 -9.50 -8.31 -10.27
N LEU A 148 -9.78 -7.10 -9.85
CA LEU A 148 -10.73 -6.75 -8.81
C LEU A 148 -11.60 -5.60 -9.30
N LEU A 149 -12.90 -5.73 -9.14
CA LEU A 149 -13.87 -4.68 -9.42
C LEU A 149 -14.90 -4.64 -8.29
N SER A 150 -15.18 -3.46 -7.78
CA SER A 150 -16.25 -3.24 -6.80
C SER A 150 -16.94 -1.90 -6.99
N GLU A 151 -18.25 -1.91 -6.71
CA GLU A 151 -19.08 -0.72 -6.56
C GLU A 151 -19.42 -0.52 -5.09
N ASN A 152 -19.42 0.73 -4.67
CA ASN A 152 -19.56 1.09 -3.27
C ASN A 152 -20.60 2.19 -3.11
N GLN A 153 -21.47 2.02 -2.11
CA GLN A 153 -22.41 3.05 -1.68
C GLN A 153 -22.28 3.21 -0.17
N SER A 154 -22.03 4.44 0.28
CA SER A 154 -21.74 4.69 1.69
C SER A 154 -22.38 5.95 2.22
N VAL A 155 -22.75 5.93 3.49
CA VAL A 155 -22.99 7.09 4.33
C VAL A 155 -22.00 7.01 5.48
N PHE A 156 -21.06 7.90 5.50
CA PHE A 156 -19.92 7.87 6.43
C PHE A 156 -20.14 8.67 7.72
N PRO A 157 -19.40 8.39 8.80
CA PRO A 157 -19.20 9.31 9.90
C PRO A 157 -18.76 10.69 9.44
N ASN A 158 -19.09 11.74 10.21
CA ASN A 158 -18.89 13.12 9.83
C ASN A 158 -17.46 13.45 9.37
N TYR A 159 -16.45 12.94 10.04
CA TYR A 159 -15.05 13.24 9.71
C TYR A 159 -14.62 12.65 8.35
N ILE A 160 -15.08 11.44 8.00
CA ILE A 160 -14.81 10.83 6.68
C ILE A 160 -15.62 11.57 5.61
N GLU A 161 -16.87 11.93 5.90
CA GLU A 161 -17.70 12.73 4.98
C GLU A 161 -17.04 14.07 4.68
N ALA A 162 -16.60 14.80 5.70
CA ALA A 162 -15.94 16.10 5.56
C ALA A 162 -14.65 15.99 4.71
N THR A 163 -13.80 15.02 5.02
CA THR A 163 -12.57 14.77 4.26
C THR A 163 -12.87 14.38 2.81
N SER A 164 -13.87 13.53 2.59
CA SER A 164 -14.24 13.08 1.24
C SER A 164 -14.78 14.22 0.38
N ARG A 165 -15.57 15.12 0.97
CA ARG A 165 -16.08 16.31 0.27
C ARG A 165 -14.97 17.32 0.01
N GLY A 166 -14.10 17.57 0.99
CA GLY A 166 -12.98 18.50 0.87
C GLY A 166 -11.98 18.10 -0.20
N ASN A 167 -11.62 16.83 -0.25
CA ASN A 167 -10.63 16.30 -1.20
C ASN A 167 -11.23 15.88 -2.56
N GLY A 168 -12.56 15.77 -2.67
CA GLY A 168 -13.25 15.31 -3.88
C GLY A 168 -13.14 13.80 -4.13
N ILE A 169 -12.69 13.03 -3.14
CA ILE A 169 -12.49 11.57 -3.22
C ILE A 169 -12.86 10.89 -1.90
N VAL A 170 -13.22 9.62 -1.95
CA VAL A 170 -13.24 8.76 -0.76
C VAL A 170 -11.80 8.31 -0.49
N PRO A 171 -11.27 8.53 0.73
CA PRO A 171 -9.88 8.23 1.04
C PRO A 171 -9.47 6.80 0.65
N GLY A 172 -8.41 6.69 -0.17
CA GLY A 172 -7.89 5.43 -0.69
C GLY A 172 -8.72 4.76 -1.79
N GLN A 173 -9.86 5.34 -2.20
CA GLN A 173 -10.81 4.66 -3.07
C GLN A 173 -11.26 5.44 -4.33
N GLY A 174 -10.87 6.68 -4.47
CA GLY A 174 -11.11 7.45 -5.69
C GLY A 174 -12.29 8.42 -5.64
N ARG A 175 -12.68 8.93 -6.80
CA ARG A 175 -13.74 9.96 -6.96
C ARG A 175 -15.12 9.35 -6.69
N TRP A 176 -16.02 10.20 -6.21
CA TRP A 176 -17.39 9.82 -5.88
C TRP A 176 -18.42 10.68 -6.62
N LYS A 177 -19.64 10.14 -6.71
CA LYS A 177 -20.86 10.85 -7.09
C LYS A 177 -21.79 10.88 -5.89
N THR A 178 -22.68 11.88 -5.84
CA THR A 178 -23.70 11.94 -4.79
C THR A 178 -24.68 10.80 -4.96
N PHE A 179 -24.92 10.06 -3.91
CA PHE A 179 -25.94 9.02 -3.80
C PHE A 179 -27.00 9.45 -2.80
N LYS A 180 -28.28 9.49 -3.25
CA LYS A 180 -29.37 10.08 -2.47
C LYS A 180 -29.01 11.50 -2.03
N THR A 181 -29.34 11.90 -0.79
CA THR A 181 -29.12 13.27 -0.29
C THR A 181 -27.67 13.50 0.17
N ARG A 182 -27.05 12.53 0.82
CA ARG A 182 -25.72 12.69 1.47
C ARG A 182 -24.75 11.54 1.23
N GLY A 183 -25.21 10.47 0.62
CA GLY A 183 -24.37 9.28 0.38
C GLY A 183 -23.36 9.50 -0.72
N PHE A 184 -22.40 8.61 -0.75
CA PHE A 184 -21.32 8.53 -1.71
C PHE A 184 -21.49 7.27 -2.55
N ASP A 185 -21.42 7.41 -3.88
CA ASP A 185 -21.40 6.33 -4.84
C ASP A 185 -20.04 6.39 -5.58
N TYR A 186 -19.27 5.32 -5.48
CA TYR A 186 -17.91 5.27 -6.00
C TYR A 186 -17.50 3.86 -6.36
N ALA A 187 -16.68 3.74 -7.40
CA ALA A 187 -16.15 2.47 -7.87
C ALA A 187 -14.67 2.33 -7.52
N PHE A 188 -14.26 1.10 -7.27
CA PHE A 188 -12.87 0.74 -7.08
C PHE A 188 -12.52 -0.42 -7.99
N SER A 189 -11.48 -0.25 -8.80
CA SER A 189 -10.95 -1.30 -9.66
C SER A 189 -9.44 -1.40 -9.51
N SER A 190 -8.94 -2.62 -9.54
CA SER A 190 -7.52 -2.92 -9.50
C SER A 190 -7.27 -4.14 -10.38
N GLY A 191 -6.11 -4.24 -10.98
CA GLY A 191 -5.73 -5.43 -11.72
C GLY A 191 -4.28 -5.34 -12.14
N PHE A 192 -3.61 -6.47 -12.11
CA PHE A 192 -2.22 -6.57 -12.55
C PHE A 192 -1.92 -7.96 -13.07
N PHE A 193 -0.87 -8.03 -13.85
CA PHE A 193 -0.20 -9.28 -14.19
C PHE A 193 1.25 -9.23 -13.72
N SER A 194 1.76 -10.41 -13.41
CA SER A 194 3.12 -10.61 -12.93
C SER A 194 3.74 -11.78 -13.65
N TYR A 195 4.91 -11.58 -14.20
CA TYR A 195 5.63 -12.57 -15.00
C TYR A 195 7.04 -12.80 -14.45
N GLN A 196 7.35 -14.06 -14.17
CA GLN A 196 8.68 -14.48 -13.75
C GLN A 196 9.55 -14.73 -14.97
N VAL A 197 10.33 -13.73 -15.37
CA VAL A 197 11.19 -13.80 -16.57
C VAL A 197 12.27 -14.86 -16.41
N CYS A 198 12.87 -14.90 -15.23
CA CYS A 198 13.83 -15.93 -14.84
C CYS A 198 13.86 -16.03 -13.30
N LYS A 199 14.63 -16.94 -12.75
CA LYS A 199 14.70 -17.20 -11.29
C LYS A 199 14.83 -15.93 -10.44
N ASN A 200 15.51 -14.93 -10.95
CA ASN A 200 15.90 -13.74 -10.20
C ASN A 200 15.20 -12.45 -10.65
N VAL A 201 14.37 -12.49 -11.69
CA VAL A 201 13.75 -11.30 -12.29
C VAL A 201 12.25 -11.50 -12.44
N ASN A 202 11.49 -10.63 -11.81
CA ASN A 202 10.04 -10.54 -11.94
C ASN A 202 9.65 -9.20 -12.54
N ILE A 203 8.73 -9.21 -13.47
CA ILE A 203 8.10 -8.02 -14.06
C ILE A 203 6.61 -8.03 -13.72
N GLN A 204 6.12 -6.91 -13.27
CA GLN A 204 4.71 -6.70 -12.96
C GLN A 204 4.23 -5.42 -13.62
N ALA A 205 3.02 -5.43 -14.17
CA ALA A 205 2.37 -4.21 -14.66
C ALA A 205 0.87 -4.28 -14.40
N GLY A 206 0.26 -3.12 -14.19
CA GLY A 206 -1.15 -3.05 -13.92
C GLY A 206 -1.61 -1.69 -13.39
N HIS A 207 -2.77 -1.71 -12.76
CA HIS A 207 -3.39 -0.60 -12.06
C HIS A 207 -3.67 -1.04 -10.62
N GLY A 208 -2.98 -0.43 -9.65
CA GLY A 208 -3.07 -0.87 -8.26
C GLY A 208 -2.18 -0.04 -7.34
N LYS A 209 -1.93 -0.55 -6.15
CA LYS A 209 -1.15 0.11 -5.10
C LYS A 209 0.15 -0.63 -4.84
N GLN A 210 1.20 0.11 -4.54
CA GLN A 210 2.50 -0.39 -4.12
C GLN A 210 2.85 0.23 -2.77
N LYS A 211 3.61 -0.50 -1.94
CA LYS A 211 4.12 0.01 -0.67
C LYS A 211 5.59 -0.32 -0.50
N ILE A 212 6.37 0.64 -0.01
CA ILE A 212 7.79 0.46 0.33
C ILE A 212 7.99 0.88 1.78
N GLY A 213 8.16 -0.08 2.67
CA GLY A 213 8.37 0.12 4.09
C GLY A 213 7.94 -1.08 4.93
N GLN A 214 8.45 -1.12 6.17
CA GLN A 214 8.14 -2.17 7.15
C GLN A 214 6.98 -1.78 8.08
N GLY A 215 6.73 -0.47 8.21
CA GLY A 215 5.78 0.09 9.16
C GLY A 215 4.32 -0.10 8.79
N TYR A 216 3.46 0.33 9.68
CA TYR A 216 2.05 0.56 9.41
C TYR A 216 1.90 1.73 8.42
N ARG A 217 2.61 2.83 8.68
CA ARG A 217 2.83 3.90 7.71
C ARG A 217 4.06 3.62 6.84
N SER A 218 4.26 4.43 5.83
CA SER A 218 5.51 4.51 5.08
C SER A 218 5.86 5.95 4.77
N LEU A 219 7.14 6.30 4.91
CA LEU A 219 7.65 7.60 4.53
C LEU A 219 8.08 7.67 3.05
N PHE A 220 8.10 6.53 2.34
CA PHE A 220 8.57 6.44 0.95
C PHE A 220 7.43 6.30 -0.05
N LEU A 221 6.70 5.20 0.03
CA LEU A 221 5.55 4.90 -0.81
C LEU A 221 4.59 4.04 0.00
N SER A 222 3.35 4.47 0.12
CA SER A 222 2.28 3.80 0.87
C SER A 222 1.14 3.40 -0.06
N ASP A 223 0.28 2.54 0.43
CA ASP A 223 -0.94 2.07 -0.24
C ASP A 223 -2.20 2.86 0.20
N ASN A 224 -2.02 4.02 0.82
CA ASN A 224 -3.13 4.85 1.32
C ASN A 224 -3.85 5.65 0.24
N SER A 225 -3.19 6.03 -0.87
CA SER A 225 -3.85 6.75 -1.97
C SER A 225 -4.66 5.81 -2.87
N PHE A 226 -5.37 6.36 -3.86
CA PHE A 226 -6.08 5.57 -4.86
C PHE A 226 -5.11 4.77 -5.74
N ASN A 227 -5.64 3.79 -6.46
CA ASN A 227 -4.89 2.98 -7.43
C ASN A 227 -4.34 3.83 -8.59
N TYR A 228 -3.21 3.44 -9.11
CA TYR A 228 -2.53 4.09 -10.22
C TYR A 228 -1.91 3.09 -11.19
N PRO A 229 -1.80 3.44 -12.49
CA PRO A 229 -1.05 2.63 -13.45
C PRO A 229 0.41 2.55 -13.07
N TYR A 230 0.99 1.36 -13.12
CA TYR A 230 2.40 1.16 -12.81
C TYR A 230 3.02 0.01 -13.62
N ALA A 231 4.35 0.06 -13.74
CA ALA A 231 5.21 -1.05 -14.13
C ALA A 231 6.28 -1.23 -13.05
N ARG A 232 6.51 -2.47 -12.62
CA ARG A 232 7.47 -2.82 -11.57
C ARG A 232 8.40 -3.91 -12.06
N ILE A 233 9.70 -3.72 -11.85
CA ILE A 233 10.74 -4.70 -12.11
C ILE A 233 11.43 -4.99 -10.79
N THR A 234 11.45 -6.24 -10.36
CA THR A 234 12.13 -6.68 -9.14
C THR A 234 13.19 -7.70 -9.50
N GLN A 235 14.41 -7.44 -9.07
CA GLN A 235 15.59 -8.26 -9.36
C GLN A 235 16.25 -8.71 -8.06
N GLN A 236 16.73 -9.93 -8.02
CA GLN A 236 17.51 -10.45 -6.89
C GLN A 236 18.88 -10.94 -7.36
N TRP A 237 19.92 -10.60 -6.62
CA TRP A 237 21.31 -10.88 -6.93
C TRP A 237 22.01 -11.52 -5.73
N PHE A 238 23.20 -12.08 -5.95
CA PHE A 238 24.04 -12.65 -4.90
C PHE A 238 23.30 -13.66 -4.01
N LYS A 239 22.60 -14.62 -4.63
CA LYS A 239 21.81 -15.65 -3.94
C LYS A 239 20.70 -15.06 -3.03
N GLY A 240 20.11 -13.93 -3.45
CA GLY A 240 19.06 -13.24 -2.71
C GLY A 240 19.55 -12.33 -1.59
N ARG A 241 20.83 -11.98 -1.52
CA ARG A 241 21.31 -10.96 -0.56
C ARG A 241 20.97 -9.54 -0.96
N LEU A 242 20.87 -9.29 -2.26
CA LEU A 242 20.52 -7.97 -2.80
C LEU A 242 19.20 -8.11 -3.55
N GLN A 243 18.26 -7.21 -3.27
CA GLN A 243 17.04 -7.02 -4.05
C GLN A 243 16.98 -5.59 -4.55
N TYR A 244 16.73 -5.44 -5.84
CA TYR A 244 16.53 -4.14 -6.45
C TYR A 244 15.16 -4.09 -7.10
N THR A 245 14.40 -3.04 -6.76
CA THR A 245 13.05 -2.83 -7.27
C THR A 245 12.96 -1.45 -7.92
N ASN A 246 12.50 -1.42 -9.16
CA ASN A 246 12.15 -0.20 -9.89
C ASN A 246 10.65 -0.20 -10.13
N ILE A 247 9.99 0.91 -9.82
CA ILE A 247 8.57 1.13 -10.08
C ILE A 247 8.43 2.42 -10.87
N TYR A 248 7.78 2.35 -12.02
CA TYR A 248 7.39 3.49 -12.82
C TYR A 248 5.88 3.63 -12.73
N ALA A 249 5.40 4.82 -12.40
CA ALA A 249 3.98 5.04 -12.12
C ALA A 249 3.48 6.36 -12.72
N SER A 250 2.17 6.40 -12.99
CA SER A 250 1.48 7.60 -13.47
C SER A 250 0.43 8.03 -12.46
N PHE A 251 0.45 9.30 -12.08
CA PHE A 251 -0.45 9.89 -11.09
C PHE A 251 -1.27 11.04 -11.68
N MET A 252 -2.32 11.43 -10.99
CA MET A 252 -3.18 12.55 -11.37
C MET A 252 -3.35 13.53 -10.22
N ASN A 253 -3.35 14.82 -10.57
CA ASN A 253 -3.84 15.89 -9.72
C ASN A 253 -5.32 16.15 -10.08
N LEU A 254 -6.18 16.42 -9.10
CA LEU A 254 -7.60 16.77 -9.37
C LEU A 254 -7.76 18.22 -9.86
N VAL A 255 -6.77 18.72 -10.58
CA VAL A 255 -6.79 20.00 -11.30
C VAL A 255 -7.06 19.72 -12.77
N LYS A 256 -8.02 20.44 -13.34
CA LYS A 256 -8.38 20.25 -14.75
C LYS A 256 -7.25 20.70 -15.66
N SER A 257 -6.89 19.84 -16.61
CA SER A 257 -5.99 20.22 -17.70
C SER A 257 -6.65 21.26 -18.62
N SER A 258 -5.83 22.10 -19.26
CA SER A 258 -6.31 23.01 -20.32
C SER A 258 -6.77 22.28 -21.58
N GLU A 259 -6.42 21.02 -21.72
CA GLU A 259 -6.75 20.22 -22.92
C GLU A 259 -8.16 19.64 -22.84
N LYS A 260 -8.93 19.85 -23.94
CA LYS A 260 -10.14 19.10 -24.23
C LYS A 260 -9.81 18.09 -25.34
N THR A 261 -9.88 16.81 -25.03
CA THR A 261 -9.63 15.75 -26.01
C THR A 261 -10.82 15.49 -26.92
N ILE A 262 -12.04 15.71 -26.42
CA ILE A 262 -13.29 15.51 -27.16
C ILE A 262 -14.23 16.69 -26.85
N PRO A 263 -14.87 17.30 -27.86
CA PRO A 263 -15.90 18.31 -27.64
C PRO A 263 -17.01 17.79 -26.70
N ASN A 264 -17.52 18.65 -25.83
CA ASN A 264 -18.61 18.35 -24.88
C ASN A 264 -18.32 17.28 -23.81
N THR A 265 -17.07 16.87 -23.64
CA THR A 265 -16.66 16.00 -22.54
C THR A 265 -16.03 16.77 -21.37
N GLU A 266 -15.96 16.11 -20.21
CA GLU A 266 -15.24 16.64 -19.06
C GLU A 266 -13.75 16.81 -19.42
N ARG A 267 -13.14 17.92 -18.99
CA ARG A 267 -11.69 18.13 -19.18
C ARG A 267 -10.92 17.06 -18.41
N LEU A 268 -9.84 16.60 -18.99
CA LEU A 268 -8.91 15.68 -18.33
C LEU A 268 -8.24 16.36 -17.11
N PHE A 269 -7.78 15.56 -16.20
CA PHE A 269 -6.96 16.02 -15.07
C PHE A 269 -5.48 16.10 -15.46
N GLN A 270 -4.76 16.98 -14.79
CA GLN A 270 -3.30 17.07 -14.94
C GLN A 270 -2.64 15.78 -14.52
N LYS A 271 -1.65 15.34 -15.30
CA LYS A 271 -0.87 14.13 -15.03
C LYS A 271 0.52 14.47 -14.55
N LYS A 272 1.04 13.60 -13.71
CA LYS A 272 2.45 13.53 -13.33
C LYS A 272 2.89 12.08 -13.35
N ALA A 273 4.18 11.85 -13.50
CA ALA A 273 4.75 10.52 -13.49
C ALA A 273 5.85 10.43 -12.44
N ALA A 274 6.17 9.23 -12.03
CA ALA A 274 7.23 9.00 -11.06
C ALA A 274 8.02 7.73 -11.37
N SER A 275 9.28 7.73 -10.92
CA SER A 275 10.09 6.53 -10.78
C SER A 275 10.48 6.36 -9.32
N PHE A 276 10.25 5.17 -8.77
CA PHE A 276 10.67 4.80 -7.42
C PHE A 276 11.68 3.66 -7.52
N GLN A 277 12.77 3.81 -6.82
CA GLN A 277 13.87 2.87 -6.79
C GLN A 277 14.14 2.46 -5.35
N HIS A 278 14.21 1.17 -5.08
CA HIS A 278 14.52 0.65 -3.76
C HIS A 278 15.55 -0.46 -3.86
N LEU A 279 16.71 -0.23 -3.24
CA LEU A 279 17.81 -1.19 -3.14
C LEU A 279 17.85 -1.75 -1.72
N SER A 280 17.57 -3.02 -1.56
CA SER A 280 17.56 -3.69 -0.27
C SER A 280 18.70 -4.69 -0.16
N LEU A 281 19.51 -4.55 0.88
CA LEU A 281 20.68 -5.38 1.17
C LEU A 281 20.50 -6.13 2.49
N ASN A 282 20.50 -7.44 2.42
CA ASN A 282 20.64 -8.32 3.57
C ASN A 282 22.10 -8.37 3.99
N PHE A 283 22.50 -7.42 4.85
CA PHE A 283 23.89 -7.31 5.32
C PHE A 283 24.27 -8.54 6.17
N THR A 284 23.37 -8.93 7.07
CA THR A 284 23.47 -10.17 7.86
C THR A 284 22.11 -10.92 7.84
N LYS A 285 22.01 -12.04 8.55
CA LYS A 285 20.75 -12.77 8.72
C LYS A 285 19.71 -11.99 9.56
N TRP A 286 20.16 -11.06 10.35
CA TRP A 286 19.35 -10.27 11.28
C TRP A 286 19.24 -8.79 10.91
N LEU A 287 20.07 -8.28 9.96
CA LEU A 287 20.08 -6.89 9.54
C LEU A 287 19.82 -6.79 8.03
N ASN A 288 18.75 -6.10 7.67
CA ASN A 288 18.45 -5.64 6.33
C ASN A 288 18.51 -4.12 6.28
N LEU A 289 19.20 -3.56 5.30
CA LEU A 289 19.31 -2.13 5.01
C LEU A 289 18.68 -1.86 3.65
N GLY A 290 17.92 -0.78 3.55
CA GLY A 290 17.33 -0.31 2.31
C GLY A 290 17.76 1.10 1.97
N PHE A 291 17.85 1.40 0.67
CA PHE A 291 18.06 2.73 0.12
C PHE A 291 16.96 3.04 -0.88
N PHE A 292 16.42 4.23 -0.79
CA PHE A 292 15.28 4.65 -1.59
C PHE A 292 15.55 5.95 -2.32
N GLN A 293 15.06 6.04 -3.56
CA GLN A 293 14.91 7.28 -4.31
C GLN A 293 13.55 7.30 -5.00
N GLY A 294 12.81 8.37 -4.82
CA GLY A 294 11.62 8.72 -5.59
C GLY A 294 11.87 9.97 -6.39
N LEU A 295 11.49 9.96 -7.66
CA LEU A 295 11.55 11.10 -8.56
C LEU A 295 10.16 11.31 -9.15
N ILE A 296 9.60 12.51 -9.00
CA ILE A 296 8.33 12.91 -9.62
C ILE A 296 8.58 14.02 -10.61
N TRP A 297 8.01 13.87 -11.81
CA TRP A 297 8.06 14.87 -12.85
C TRP A 297 6.67 15.12 -13.44
N ARG A 298 6.50 16.30 -13.94
CA ARG A 298 5.29 16.71 -14.65
C ARG A 298 5.22 16.03 -16.02
N VAL A 299 4.05 15.59 -16.40
CA VAL A 299 3.74 15.25 -17.78
C VAL A 299 3.24 16.51 -18.48
N GLY A 300 3.93 16.93 -19.53
CA GLY A 300 3.59 18.14 -20.29
C GLY A 300 2.19 18.07 -20.92
N ASP A 301 1.60 19.23 -21.11
CA ASP A 301 0.38 19.43 -21.91
C ASP A 301 0.63 20.51 -22.98
N LYS A 302 -0.37 20.81 -23.83
CA LYS A 302 -0.23 21.78 -24.94
C LYS A 302 0.24 23.16 -24.50
N ASN A 303 -0.15 23.60 -23.32
CA ASN A 303 0.19 24.93 -22.81
C ASN A 303 1.46 24.92 -21.99
N ASN A 304 1.91 23.74 -21.57
CA ASN A 304 3.07 23.55 -20.73
C ASN A 304 3.90 22.41 -21.29
N VAL A 305 4.70 22.73 -22.30
CA VAL A 305 5.59 21.76 -22.92
C VAL A 305 6.68 21.39 -21.92
N GLN A 306 6.74 20.12 -21.57
CA GLN A 306 7.87 19.58 -20.84
C GLN A 306 8.61 18.61 -21.75
N HIS A 307 9.92 18.82 -21.89
CA HIS A 307 10.75 17.89 -22.61
C HIS A 307 10.88 16.60 -21.81
N PHE A 308 10.67 15.49 -22.50
CA PHE A 308 10.89 14.17 -21.94
C PHE A 308 12.39 13.92 -21.83
N GLU A 309 12.84 13.56 -20.62
CA GLU A 309 14.22 13.23 -20.39
C GLU A 309 14.37 11.73 -20.13
N TRP A 310 15.20 11.04 -20.90
CA TRP A 310 15.45 9.61 -20.75
C TRP A 310 16.00 9.25 -19.35
N GLN A 311 16.61 10.19 -18.68
CA GLN A 311 17.14 10.04 -17.32
C GLN A 311 16.05 9.68 -16.30
N TYR A 312 14.79 10.05 -16.54
CA TYR A 312 13.66 9.68 -15.69
C TYR A 312 13.46 8.16 -15.60
N PHE A 313 13.88 7.44 -16.63
CA PHE A 313 13.85 5.99 -16.70
C PHE A 313 15.19 5.32 -16.35
N ASN A 314 16.20 6.11 -15.98
CA ASN A 314 17.48 5.55 -15.59
C ASN A 314 17.28 4.59 -14.38
N PRO A 315 17.61 3.30 -14.53
CA PRO A 315 17.38 2.34 -13.46
C PRO A 315 18.43 2.39 -12.34
N VAL A 316 19.46 3.21 -12.46
CA VAL A 316 20.53 3.27 -11.45
C VAL A 316 20.14 4.24 -10.34
N ILE A 317 20.05 3.74 -9.11
CA ILE A 317 19.70 4.54 -7.93
C ILE A 317 20.67 5.70 -7.72
N PHE A 318 20.17 6.83 -7.27
CA PHE A 318 20.89 8.08 -6.99
C PHE A 318 21.49 8.82 -8.18
N THR A 319 21.38 8.30 -9.42
CA THR A 319 21.84 9.06 -10.59
C THR A 319 21.01 10.31 -10.83
N ASN A 320 19.69 10.24 -10.59
CA ASN A 320 18.83 11.42 -10.69
C ASN A 320 19.19 12.46 -9.62
N LEU A 321 19.47 12.02 -8.40
CA LEU A 321 19.96 12.89 -7.32
C LEU A 321 21.28 13.56 -7.70
N ALA A 322 22.23 12.78 -8.23
CA ALA A 322 23.53 13.30 -8.65
C ALA A 322 23.43 14.27 -9.83
N SER A 323 22.50 14.02 -10.76
CA SER A 323 22.32 14.85 -11.95
C SER A 323 21.54 16.14 -11.70
N TYR A 324 20.51 16.08 -10.85
CA TYR A 324 19.57 17.18 -10.64
C TYR A 324 19.69 17.84 -9.25
N GLY A 325 20.31 17.17 -8.27
CA GLY A 325 20.28 17.60 -6.87
C GLY A 325 18.89 17.49 -6.25
N LEU A 326 18.77 17.86 -4.98
CA LEU A 326 17.47 17.92 -4.26
C LEU A 326 16.69 19.21 -4.56
N ASN A 327 17.31 20.22 -5.15
CA ASN A 327 16.76 21.56 -5.37
C ASN A 327 16.48 21.83 -6.85
N ASN A 328 15.82 20.95 -7.55
CA ASN A 328 15.56 21.14 -8.97
C ASN A 328 14.05 21.27 -9.30
N ARG A 329 13.73 21.34 -10.61
CA ARG A 329 12.34 21.43 -11.09
C ARG A 329 11.51 20.19 -10.81
N ASN A 330 12.16 19.04 -10.61
CA ASN A 330 11.51 17.78 -10.29
C ASN A 330 11.49 17.59 -8.77
N ASN A 331 10.50 16.89 -8.25
CA ASN A 331 10.46 16.54 -6.84
C ASN A 331 11.26 15.25 -6.61
N ILE A 332 12.33 15.32 -5.83
CA ILE A 332 13.20 14.17 -5.50
C ILE A 332 13.17 13.93 -4.00
N LEU A 333 12.71 12.74 -3.62
CA LEU A 333 12.76 12.23 -2.26
C LEU A 333 13.78 11.10 -2.18
N VAL A 334 14.68 11.19 -1.21
CA VAL A 334 15.66 10.14 -0.91
C VAL A 334 15.51 9.64 0.52
N GLY A 335 15.91 8.42 0.76
CA GLY A 335 15.81 7.87 2.11
C GLY A 335 16.53 6.55 2.30
N GLY A 336 16.51 6.10 3.54
CA GLY A 336 17.00 4.80 3.94
C GLY A 336 16.03 4.11 4.89
N ASP A 337 15.97 2.79 4.81
CA ASP A 337 15.23 1.96 5.77
C ASP A 337 16.11 0.86 6.36
N LEU A 338 15.73 0.45 7.55
CA LEU A 338 16.36 -0.67 8.22
C LEU A 338 15.31 -1.62 8.81
N ASN A 339 15.65 -2.89 8.85
CA ASN A 339 14.92 -3.91 9.59
C ASN A 339 15.92 -4.77 10.37
N LEU A 340 15.76 -4.78 11.68
CA LEU A 340 16.63 -5.44 12.63
C LEU A 340 15.86 -6.54 13.37
N LYS A 341 16.16 -7.80 13.12
CA LYS A 341 15.62 -8.93 13.87
C LYS A 341 16.42 -9.12 15.17
N ILE A 342 15.86 -8.70 16.29
CA ILE A 342 16.47 -8.91 17.62
C ILE A 342 16.34 -10.38 18.02
N THR A 343 15.17 -10.93 17.80
CA THR A 343 14.87 -12.34 18.04
C THR A 343 14.00 -12.90 16.89
N LYS A 344 13.65 -14.18 16.94
CA LYS A 344 12.66 -14.78 16.02
C LYS A 344 11.24 -14.21 16.19
N ARG A 345 11.00 -13.40 17.23
CA ARG A 345 9.69 -12.83 17.54
C ARG A 345 9.68 -11.31 17.56
N ILE A 346 10.83 -10.67 17.75
CA ILE A 346 10.95 -9.22 17.91
C ILE A 346 11.79 -8.65 16.78
N SER A 347 11.25 -7.68 16.06
CA SER A 347 11.97 -6.89 15.08
C SER A 347 11.77 -5.40 15.30
N LEU A 348 12.86 -4.64 15.16
CA LEU A 348 12.85 -3.19 15.05
C LEU A 348 12.94 -2.80 13.58
N TYR A 349 12.30 -1.71 13.23
CA TYR A 349 12.39 -1.13 11.91
C TYR A 349 12.40 0.39 11.99
N GLY A 350 12.88 1.02 10.93
CA GLY A 350 12.86 2.47 10.83
C GLY A 350 13.02 2.94 9.40
N GLN A 351 12.63 4.18 9.16
CA GLN A 351 12.85 4.91 7.92
C GLN A 351 13.32 6.32 8.22
N ILE A 352 14.20 6.83 7.39
CA ILE A 352 14.58 8.24 7.34
C ILE A 352 14.40 8.72 5.91
N MET A 353 13.90 9.93 5.74
CA MET A 353 13.76 10.51 4.41
C MET A 353 14.14 11.99 4.41
N ALA A 354 14.59 12.45 3.25
CA ALA A 354 14.82 13.85 2.94
C ALA A 354 14.17 14.17 1.59
N ASP A 355 13.33 15.19 1.61
CA ASP A 355 12.65 15.77 0.48
C ASP A 355 12.98 17.25 0.50
N ASP A 356 13.78 17.74 -0.46
CA ASP A 356 14.21 19.13 -0.53
C ASP A 356 14.96 19.66 0.74
N LEU A 357 16.26 19.72 0.66
CA LEU A 357 17.13 20.27 1.70
C LEU A 357 17.48 21.76 1.45
N SER A 358 16.65 22.49 0.74
CA SER A 358 16.93 23.88 0.36
C SER A 358 16.68 24.85 1.52
N ASN A 359 17.70 25.59 1.90
CA ASN A 359 17.59 26.74 2.80
C ASN A 359 16.82 27.93 2.19
N THR A 360 16.38 27.84 0.95
CA THR A 360 15.71 28.93 0.23
C THR A 360 14.19 28.96 0.47
N ARG A 361 13.62 27.93 1.11
CA ARG A 361 12.20 27.91 1.47
C ARG A 361 11.98 28.47 2.86
N SER A 362 10.98 29.31 2.98
CA SER A 362 10.52 29.86 4.27
C SER A 362 9.98 28.81 5.25
N ILE A 363 9.74 27.57 4.79
CA ILE A 363 9.07 26.50 5.54
C ILE A 363 10.09 25.48 6.11
N GLY A 364 11.38 25.58 5.76
CA GLY A 364 12.42 24.68 6.27
C GLY A 364 12.63 23.43 5.41
N ASN A 365 13.42 22.48 5.94
CA ASN A 365 13.82 21.24 5.24
C ASN A 365 12.71 20.18 5.33
N GLY A 366 12.48 19.47 4.22
CA GLY A 366 11.60 18.31 4.16
C GLY A 366 12.25 17.05 4.71
N ILE A 367 12.14 16.82 6.01
CA ILE A 367 12.76 15.67 6.69
C ILE A 367 11.66 14.85 7.38
N GLY A 368 11.80 13.54 7.38
CA GLY A 368 10.94 12.65 8.14
C GLY A 368 11.71 11.45 8.68
N TYR A 369 11.26 10.95 9.82
CA TYR A 369 11.77 9.73 10.41
C TYR A 369 10.65 8.88 11.02
N GLN A 370 10.86 7.58 10.97
CA GLN A 370 9.98 6.56 11.52
C GLN A 370 10.81 5.58 12.34
N ALA A 371 10.29 5.18 13.48
CA ALA A 371 10.82 4.08 14.26
C ALA A 371 9.68 3.20 14.77
N GLY A 372 9.86 1.87 14.75
CA GLY A 372 8.84 0.97 15.22
C GLY A 372 9.38 -0.39 15.66
N LEU A 373 8.53 -1.08 16.42
CA LEU A 373 8.78 -2.41 16.95
C LEU A 373 7.61 -3.32 16.61
N LYS A 374 7.90 -4.55 16.19
CA LYS A 374 6.94 -5.64 15.99
C LYS A 374 7.28 -6.81 16.90
N TYR A 375 6.28 -7.32 17.61
CA TYR A 375 6.40 -8.45 18.50
C TYR A 375 5.39 -9.54 18.13
N PHE A 376 5.88 -10.58 17.46
CA PHE A 376 5.09 -11.75 17.05
C PHE A 376 5.07 -12.80 18.16
N ASP A 377 3.94 -13.46 18.36
CA ASP A 377 3.70 -14.40 19.46
C ASP A 377 4.13 -13.77 20.80
N ALA A 378 3.62 -12.55 21.04
CA ALA A 378 3.99 -11.73 22.17
C ALA A 378 3.70 -12.46 23.50
N PHE A 379 4.63 -12.33 24.45
CA PHE A 379 4.53 -13.00 25.76
C PHE A 379 4.30 -14.52 25.64
N THR A 380 4.80 -15.15 24.57
CA THR A 380 4.61 -16.57 24.24
C THR A 380 3.18 -16.97 23.84
N ILE A 381 2.25 -16.03 23.77
CA ILE A 381 0.87 -16.26 23.37
C ILE A 381 0.85 -16.41 21.83
N LYS A 382 0.53 -17.59 21.35
CA LYS A 382 0.50 -17.90 19.91
C LYS A 382 -0.48 -16.98 19.19
N ASN A 383 -0.03 -16.39 18.07
CA ASN A 383 -0.79 -15.47 17.21
C ASN A 383 -1.19 -14.14 17.87
N LEU A 384 -0.62 -13.78 19.01
CA LEU A 384 -0.70 -12.42 19.53
C LEU A 384 0.39 -11.59 18.88
N PHE A 385 -0.02 -10.53 18.17
CA PHE A 385 0.87 -9.57 17.53
C PHE A 385 0.71 -8.20 18.19
N LEU A 386 1.83 -7.58 18.49
CA LEU A 386 1.88 -6.20 18.98
C LEU A 386 2.80 -5.37 18.08
N GLN A 387 2.39 -4.15 17.80
CA GLN A 387 3.21 -3.17 17.10
C GLN A 387 3.07 -1.81 17.75
N ILE A 388 4.19 -1.12 17.89
CA ILE A 388 4.24 0.30 18.20
C ILE A 388 5.09 1.00 17.14
N GLU A 389 4.65 2.18 16.71
CA GLU A 389 5.32 2.96 15.66
C GLU A 389 5.22 4.45 15.99
N TYR A 390 6.33 5.15 15.84
CA TYR A 390 6.39 6.60 15.92
C TYR A 390 6.84 7.18 14.59
N ASN A 391 6.14 8.20 14.13
CA ASN A 391 6.44 8.95 12.92
C ASN A 391 6.58 10.44 13.26
N ASP A 392 7.53 11.11 12.63
CA ASP A 392 7.69 12.56 12.70
C ASP A 392 8.11 13.07 11.32
N VAL A 393 7.29 13.93 10.74
CA VAL A 393 7.45 14.43 9.37
C VAL A 393 7.26 15.93 9.36
N SER A 394 8.22 16.65 8.83
CA SER A 394 8.18 18.10 8.73
C SER A 394 7.11 18.58 7.76
N GLU A 395 6.58 19.78 7.97
CA GLU A 395 5.51 20.40 7.16
C GLU A 395 5.92 20.61 5.70
N SER A 396 7.18 20.86 5.44
CA SER A 396 7.72 21.05 4.08
C SER A 396 7.89 19.76 3.28
N ALA A 397 7.82 18.59 3.93
CA ALA A 397 7.93 17.30 3.26
C ALA A 397 6.78 17.07 2.26
N TYR A 398 7.07 16.35 1.19
CA TYR A 398 6.10 15.93 0.16
C TYR A 398 5.50 17.08 -0.66
N THR A 399 5.95 18.31 -0.47
CA THR A 399 5.43 19.48 -1.19
C THR A 399 6.04 19.60 -2.58
N SER A 400 5.40 20.36 -3.46
CA SER A 400 5.99 20.66 -4.77
C SER A 400 7.12 21.67 -4.65
N PRO A 401 8.26 21.46 -5.30
CA PRO A 401 9.36 22.42 -5.28
C PRO A 401 9.03 23.74 -5.99
N ILE A 402 7.97 23.78 -6.78
CA ILE A 402 7.58 24.95 -7.60
C ILE A 402 6.18 25.38 -7.19
N THR A 403 6.01 26.70 -6.98
CA THR A 403 4.71 27.35 -6.70
C THR A 403 3.79 27.40 -7.93
N ASP A 404 4.23 26.88 -9.07
CA ASP A 404 3.49 26.86 -10.33
C ASP A 404 2.31 25.89 -10.29
N THR A 405 1.35 26.12 -11.20
CA THR A 405 0.13 25.33 -11.44
C THR A 405 0.37 23.84 -11.72
N SER A 406 1.61 23.43 -11.95
CA SER A 406 2.06 22.05 -12.13
C SER A 406 2.42 21.40 -10.80
N ASN A 407 1.45 21.01 -10.04
CA ASN A 407 1.66 20.36 -8.76
C ASN A 407 2.44 19.04 -8.92
N GLN A 408 3.72 19.06 -8.58
CA GLN A 408 4.60 17.88 -8.51
C GLN A 408 4.70 17.32 -7.08
N SER A 409 3.75 17.68 -6.21
CA SER A 409 3.68 17.15 -4.86
C SER A 409 3.63 15.61 -4.86
N TYR A 410 4.05 15.03 -3.76
CA TYR A 410 4.09 13.58 -3.53
C TYR A 410 2.67 13.04 -3.24
N SER A 411 1.74 13.25 -4.19
CA SER A 411 0.32 12.97 -4.03
C SER A 411 -0.33 12.36 -5.28
N HIS A 412 -1.43 11.66 -5.07
CA HIS A 412 -2.34 11.14 -6.11
C HIS A 412 -3.78 11.40 -5.69
N TYR A 413 -4.58 12.00 -6.57
CA TYR A 413 -5.96 12.39 -6.27
C TYR A 413 -6.07 13.16 -4.94
N ASN A 414 -5.26 14.23 -4.78
CA ASN A 414 -5.21 15.05 -3.58
C ASN A 414 -4.89 14.30 -2.27
N GLN A 415 -4.36 13.08 -2.36
CA GLN A 415 -3.88 12.30 -1.22
C GLN A 415 -2.38 12.10 -1.31
N ASN A 416 -1.69 12.33 -0.21
CA ASN A 416 -0.28 11.96 -0.10
C ASN A 416 -0.15 10.45 -0.27
N PHE A 417 0.77 9.98 -1.14
CA PHE A 417 0.98 8.56 -1.35
C PHE A 417 2.18 7.99 -0.56
N ALA A 418 2.71 8.75 0.39
CA ALA A 418 3.67 8.27 1.38
C ALA A 418 3.04 8.32 2.78
N TYR A 419 3.44 9.24 3.65
CA TYR A 419 2.86 9.39 4.97
C TYR A 419 1.41 9.91 4.89
N THR A 420 0.47 9.19 5.49
CA THR A 420 -0.98 9.43 5.30
C THR A 420 -1.42 10.83 5.68
N ALA A 421 -0.93 11.35 6.79
CA ALA A 421 -1.24 12.69 7.28
C ALA A 421 -0.51 13.81 6.51
N GLY A 422 0.50 13.45 5.70
CA GLY A 422 1.34 14.40 4.98
C GLY A 422 2.49 14.94 5.82
N TYR A 423 2.23 15.42 7.02
CA TYR A 423 3.21 15.92 7.99
C TYR A 423 2.71 15.74 9.42
N GLY A 424 3.51 16.11 10.43
CA GLY A 424 3.18 16.03 11.84
C GLY A 424 3.78 14.84 12.56
N LYS A 425 3.43 14.70 13.83
CA LYS A 425 3.88 13.61 14.70
C LYS A 425 2.76 12.61 14.92
N GLU A 426 3.09 11.33 14.92
CA GLU A 426 2.11 10.27 15.12
C GLU A 426 2.70 9.14 15.95
N LEU A 427 1.90 8.66 16.91
CA LEU A 427 2.13 7.42 17.63
C LEU A 427 1.04 6.42 17.23
N VAL A 428 1.43 5.24 16.78
CA VAL A 428 0.54 4.15 16.40
C VAL A 428 0.77 2.95 17.31
N GLY A 429 -0.30 2.41 17.88
CA GLY A 429 -0.31 1.16 18.61
C GLY A 429 -1.27 0.16 17.96
N ILE A 430 -0.83 -1.08 17.74
CA ILE A 430 -1.66 -2.13 17.13
C ILE A 430 -1.54 -3.40 17.94
N ILE A 431 -2.70 -4.01 18.22
CA ILE A 431 -2.84 -5.34 18.79
C ILE A 431 -3.67 -6.17 17.81
N ASP A 432 -3.17 -7.32 17.38
CA ASP A 432 -3.91 -8.29 16.58
C ASP A 432 -3.77 -9.67 17.23
N TYR A 433 -4.90 -10.31 17.54
CA TYR A 433 -4.92 -11.64 18.15
C TYR A 433 -5.87 -12.55 17.39
N LYS A 434 -5.39 -13.75 17.05
CA LYS A 434 -6.19 -14.75 16.34
C LYS A 434 -6.21 -16.07 17.12
N TYR A 435 -7.43 -16.49 17.45
CA TYR A 435 -7.67 -17.77 18.10
C TYR A 435 -8.73 -18.57 17.31
N HIS A 436 -8.27 -19.63 16.65
CA HIS A 436 -9.12 -20.37 15.70
C HIS A 436 -9.74 -19.46 14.66
N ARG A 437 -11.06 -19.32 14.64
CA ARG A 437 -11.82 -18.45 13.74
C ARG A 437 -12.12 -17.07 14.33
N PHE A 438 -11.83 -16.87 15.61
CA PHE A 438 -12.01 -15.60 16.28
C PHE A 438 -10.80 -14.69 16.04
N SER A 439 -11.06 -13.42 15.89
CA SER A 439 -10.05 -12.38 15.79
C SER A 439 -10.40 -11.22 16.70
N PHE A 440 -9.38 -10.64 17.29
CA PHE A 440 -9.45 -9.38 18.00
C PHE A 440 -8.41 -8.44 17.41
N ASN A 441 -8.84 -7.23 17.04
CA ASN A 441 -7.95 -6.19 16.55
C ASN A 441 -8.22 -4.90 17.32
N ALA A 442 -7.17 -4.28 17.84
CA ALA A 442 -7.21 -2.97 18.45
C ALA A 442 -6.16 -2.08 17.79
N ARG A 443 -6.55 -0.88 17.44
CA ARG A 443 -5.66 0.15 16.90
C ARG A 443 -5.88 1.44 17.66
N TYR A 444 -4.78 2.08 18.01
CA TYR A 444 -4.75 3.41 18.59
C TYR A 444 -3.79 4.28 17.80
N ASN A 445 -4.22 5.48 17.44
CA ASN A 445 -3.39 6.48 16.81
C ASN A 445 -3.54 7.79 17.58
N TYR A 446 -2.43 8.43 17.87
CA TYR A 446 -2.38 9.80 18.37
C TYR A 446 -1.57 10.64 17.40
N GLN A 447 -2.19 11.66 16.83
CA GLN A 447 -1.56 12.56 15.87
C GLN A 447 -1.52 13.96 16.44
N TYR A 448 -0.43 14.66 16.18
CA TYR A 448 -0.21 16.05 16.59
C TYR A 448 0.34 16.87 15.43
N PHE A 449 -0.32 18.00 15.15
CA PHE A 449 -0.01 18.89 14.05
C PHE A 449 0.15 20.32 14.54
N THR A 450 1.20 21.00 14.09
CA THR A 450 1.45 22.41 14.34
C THR A 450 1.23 23.19 13.07
N TYR A 451 0.42 24.25 13.14
CA TYR A 451 0.36 25.25 12.08
C TYR A 451 1.24 26.44 12.48
N LEU A 452 2.26 26.73 11.68
CA LEU A 452 3.10 27.89 11.89
C LEU A 452 2.23 29.15 12.08
N ASN A 453 2.29 29.76 13.27
CA ASN A 453 1.60 31.00 13.68
C ASN A 453 0.07 30.93 13.89
N TYR A 454 -0.58 29.76 13.76
CA TYR A 454 -2.06 29.67 13.85
C TYR A 454 -2.58 28.78 14.98
N GLY A 455 -1.73 28.01 15.62
CA GLY A 455 -2.13 27.06 16.66
C GLY A 455 -1.74 25.63 16.34
N PHE A 456 -2.29 24.68 17.07
CA PHE A 456 -2.08 23.26 16.83
C PHE A 456 -3.39 22.49 17.02
N TYR A 457 -3.45 21.30 16.45
CA TYR A 457 -4.52 20.36 16.73
C TYR A 457 -3.96 18.97 16.98
N SER A 458 -4.69 18.19 17.78
CA SER A 458 -4.40 16.76 17.98
C SER A 458 -5.60 15.92 17.59
N THR A 459 -5.32 14.72 17.15
CA THR A 459 -6.36 13.72 16.85
C THR A 459 -6.04 12.45 17.60
N GLN A 460 -7.00 11.95 18.36
CA GLN A 460 -6.98 10.64 18.95
C GLN A 460 -7.93 9.73 18.17
N TYR A 461 -7.47 8.56 17.81
CA TYR A 461 -8.26 7.56 17.11
C TYR A 461 -8.07 6.20 17.77
N MET A 462 -9.16 5.53 18.07
CA MET A 462 -9.17 4.17 18.58
C MET A 462 -10.20 3.34 17.81
N ASN A 463 -9.80 2.17 17.36
CA ASN A 463 -10.72 1.21 16.72
C ASN A 463 -10.52 -0.16 17.34
N LEU A 464 -11.57 -0.68 17.97
CA LEU A 464 -11.63 -2.01 18.54
C LEU A 464 -12.54 -2.89 17.68
N LYS A 465 -12.13 -4.10 17.38
CA LYS A 465 -12.87 -5.00 16.51
C LYS A 465 -12.74 -6.44 16.98
N VAL A 466 -13.88 -7.11 17.09
CA VAL A 466 -13.97 -8.56 17.35
C VAL A 466 -14.65 -9.21 16.16
N GLY A 467 -14.07 -10.27 15.64
CA GLY A 467 -14.55 -10.90 14.43
C GLY A 467 -14.55 -12.43 14.48
N TYR A 468 -15.33 -13.02 13.60
CA TYR A 468 -15.37 -14.45 13.35
C TYR A 468 -15.24 -14.73 11.85
N THR A 469 -14.27 -15.57 11.47
CA THR A 469 -14.02 -15.95 10.08
C THR A 469 -14.97 -17.08 9.68
N ILE A 470 -15.83 -16.80 8.71
CA ILE A 470 -16.80 -17.76 8.16
C ILE A 470 -16.12 -18.61 7.08
N ASN A 471 -15.58 -17.97 6.04
CA ASN A 471 -14.85 -18.67 4.96
C ASN A 471 -13.37 -18.29 5.00
N THR A 472 -12.51 -19.31 4.96
CA THR A 472 -11.07 -19.13 5.07
C THR A 472 -10.36 -18.94 3.74
N ALA A 473 -10.99 -19.30 2.61
CA ALA A 473 -10.36 -19.19 1.29
C ALA A 473 -10.28 -17.73 0.84
N TYR A 474 -11.34 -16.94 1.02
CA TYR A 474 -11.43 -15.53 0.67
C TYR A 474 -11.71 -14.63 1.89
N ASN A 475 -11.39 -15.15 3.11
CA ASN A 475 -11.45 -14.44 4.39
C ASN A 475 -12.78 -13.72 4.65
N ALA A 476 -13.92 -14.42 4.35
CA ALA A 476 -15.21 -13.89 4.71
C ALA A 476 -15.37 -13.89 6.23
N ASN A 477 -15.63 -12.73 6.80
CA ASN A 477 -15.75 -12.56 8.25
C ASN A 477 -16.89 -11.64 8.62
N ILE A 478 -17.50 -11.92 9.78
CA ILE A 478 -18.43 -11.03 10.45
C ILE A 478 -17.73 -10.44 11.67
N SER A 479 -17.87 -9.14 11.89
CA SER A 479 -17.24 -8.50 13.03
C SER A 479 -18.05 -7.35 13.58
N LEU A 480 -17.98 -7.18 14.92
CA LEU A 480 -18.46 -6.04 15.66
C LEU A 480 -17.30 -5.11 15.91
N GLY A 481 -17.46 -3.82 15.63
CA GLY A 481 -16.42 -2.81 15.81
C GLY A 481 -16.93 -1.59 16.55
N PHE A 482 -16.03 -0.97 17.29
CA PHE A 482 -16.24 0.32 17.93
C PHE A 482 -15.09 1.25 17.58
N LEU A 483 -15.41 2.41 17.01
CA LEU A 483 -14.47 3.44 16.62
C LEU A 483 -14.74 4.68 17.48
N TYR A 484 -13.71 5.16 18.16
CA TYR A 484 -13.70 6.45 18.81
C TYR A 484 -12.67 7.35 18.15
N ARG A 485 -13.07 8.58 17.83
CA ARG A 485 -12.19 9.63 17.32
C ARG A 485 -12.53 10.95 17.95
N GLU A 486 -11.51 11.65 18.40
CA GLU A 486 -11.62 13.00 18.93
C GLU A 486 -10.54 13.87 18.31
N GLN A 487 -10.92 15.05 17.87
CA GLN A 487 -9.99 16.04 17.34
C GLN A 487 -10.15 17.34 18.13
N ASP A 488 -9.09 17.74 18.78
CA ASP A 488 -9.00 18.92 19.60
C ASP A 488 -8.24 20.02 18.88
N TYR A 489 -8.77 21.22 18.87
CA TYR A 489 -8.18 22.39 18.24
C TYR A 489 -7.77 23.39 19.31
N PHE A 490 -6.51 23.81 19.27
CA PHE A 490 -5.94 24.75 20.22
C PHE A 490 -5.50 26.02 19.48
N GLY A 491 -5.99 27.16 19.95
CA GLY A 491 -5.77 28.46 19.29
C GLY A 491 -6.74 28.78 18.15
N PHE A 492 -7.72 27.92 17.90
CA PHE A 492 -8.76 28.12 16.90
C PHE A 492 -10.15 28.25 17.57
N ASN A 493 -11.00 29.11 17.03
CA ASN A 493 -12.42 29.19 17.44
C ASN A 493 -13.26 28.08 16.75
N VAL A 494 -12.85 26.83 16.90
CA VAL A 494 -13.53 25.67 16.30
C VAL A 494 -13.88 24.69 17.42
N SER A 495 -15.09 24.15 17.39
CA SER A 495 -15.51 23.12 18.33
C SER A 495 -14.81 21.79 18.05
N ASN A 496 -14.46 21.06 19.12
CA ASN A 496 -13.91 19.71 19.02
C ASN A 496 -14.85 18.81 18.21
N ASN A 497 -14.26 17.98 17.37
CA ASN A 497 -15.01 17.02 16.53
C ASN A 497 -14.85 15.62 17.10
N LYS A 498 -15.97 15.03 17.54
CA LYS A 498 -16.02 13.68 18.12
C LYS A 498 -16.80 12.73 17.24
N THR A 499 -16.42 11.46 17.30
CA THR A 499 -17.10 10.33 16.67
C THR A 499 -17.05 9.14 17.63
N ALA A 500 -18.18 8.51 17.90
CA ALA A 500 -18.31 7.29 18.70
C ALA A 500 -19.19 6.29 17.93
N TYR A 501 -18.58 5.59 17.00
CA TYR A 501 -19.25 4.77 16.00
C TYR A 501 -19.23 3.29 16.35
N LEU A 502 -20.39 2.72 16.65
CA LEU A 502 -20.59 1.28 16.82
C LEU A 502 -21.14 0.69 15.51
N TYR A 503 -20.50 -0.36 15.02
CA TYR A 503 -20.83 -0.96 13.73
C TYR A 503 -20.72 -2.48 13.70
N LEU A 504 -21.56 -3.09 12.88
CA LEU A 504 -21.48 -4.49 12.49
C LEU A 504 -21.06 -4.55 11.02
N THR A 505 -20.11 -5.42 10.69
CA THR A 505 -19.68 -5.60 9.30
C THR A 505 -19.58 -7.06 8.93
N PHE A 506 -20.04 -7.40 7.73
CA PHE A 506 -19.71 -8.62 7.00
C PHE A 506 -18.77 -8.24 5.86
N LYS A 507 -17.57 -8.77 5.87
CA LYS A 507 -16.51 -8.37 4.94
C LYS A 507 -15.75 -9.58 4.40
N THR A 508 -15.41 -9.57 3.12
CA THR A 508 -14.41 -10.46 2.53
C THR A 508 -13.05 -9.76 2.50
N SER A 509 -11.99 -10.46 2.10
CA SER A 509 -10.67 -9.82 1.95
C SER A 509 -10.73 -8.71 0.92
N LEU A 510 -10.39 -7.50 1.37
CA LEU A 510 -10.32 -6.29 0.57
C LEU A 510 -8.93 -5.66 0.74
N PHE A 511 -8.65 -4.62 -0.02
CA PHE A 511 -7.49 -3.77 0.14
C PHE A 511 -7.55 -2.98 1.46
N ASN A 512 -6.40 -2.46 1.88
CA ASN A 512 -6.31 -1.60 3.05
C ASN A 512 -7.03 -0.27 2.84
N THR A 513 -7.72 0.19 3.86
CA THR A 513 -8.29 1.55 3.93
C THR A 513 -7.83 2.20 5.23
N TYR A 514 -7.39 3.44 5.12
CA TYR A 514 -6.86 4.22 6.24
C TYR A 514 -7.82 5.36 6.53
N TYR A 515 -8.66 5.19 7.55
CA TYR A 515 -9.60 6.19 8.05
C TYR A 515 -9.20 6.73 9.43
N ASP A 516 -7.96 6.46 9.82
CA ASP A 516 -7.36 6.82 11.09
C ASP A 516 -6.53 8.11 10.97
N PHE A 517 -7.17 9.17 10.49
CA PHE A 517 -6.62 10.52 10.30
C PHE A 517 -7.45 11.58 11.04
#